data_b50ad73a8e7eeb91441adedf76865aff
#
_entry.id   b50ad73a8e7eeb91441adedf76865aff
#
_cell.length_a   1.000
_cell.length_b   1.000
_cell.length_c   1.000
_cell.angle_alpha   90.00
_cell.angle_beta   90.00
_cell.angle_gamma   90.00
#
_symmetry.space_group_name_H-M   'P 1'
#
loop_
_entity.id
_entity.type
_entity.pdbx_description
1 polymer ?
#
loop_
_entity_poly.entity_id
_entity_poly.type
_entity_poly.pdbx_seq_one_letter_code
_entity_poly.pdbx_strand_id
1 'polypeptide(L)'
;SQEGAGMLREKGIPARSLKGGYTGWLFQQMQKESKKGDGEETENEAMEQRRKDIELSIRKKFHKQLFTRFARGINDYELVKPGDKIAVCISGGKDSMLMAKLFQELKRHNKFPFELVFLVMDPGYNEANRAVIEHNAKLLGIPITVFETEIFDAVYNVEKSPCYLCARMRRGYLYSKAKEL
;
A
#
# COMPACT_ATOMS: atom_id res chain seq x y z
N SER A 1 -6.23 -16.57 -8.38
CA SER A 1 -6.70 -17.78 -7.67
C SER A 1 -6.60 -19.00 -8.58
N GLN A 2 -6.58 -20.20 -8.01
CA GLN A 2 -6.63 -21.44 -8.80
C GLN A 2 -7.93 -21.53 -9.61
N GLU A 3 -9.01 -21.14 -9.01
CA GLU A 3 -10.35 -21.09 -9.59
C GLU A 3 -10.42 -20.15 -10.81
N GLY A 4 -9.89 -18.93 -10.69
CA GLY A 4 -9.83 -17.99 -11.82
C GLY A 4 -8.95 -18.47 -12.98
N ALA A 5 -7.84 -19.17 -12.69
CA ALA A 5 -7.02 -19.79 -13.73
C ALA A 5 -7.73 -21.00 -14.39
N GLY A 6 -8.61 -21.69 -13.65
CA GLY A 6 -9.48 -22.75 -14.17
C GLY A 6 -10.49 -22.20 -15.19
N MET A 7 -11.22 -21.16 -14.79
CA MET A 7 -12.21 -20.49 -15.65
C MET A 7 -11.63 -19.91 -16.97
N LEU A 8 -10.39 -19.40 -16.91
CA LEU A 8 -9.71 -18.89 -18.10
C LEU A 8 -9.29 -20.04 -19.03
N ARG A 9 -8.83 -21.17 -18.48
CA ARG A 9 -8.48 -22.36 -19.29
C ARG A 9 -9.69 -22.99 -19.97
N GLU A 10 -10.85 -23.01 -19.32
CA GLU A 10 -12.11 -23.46 -19.93
C GLU A 10 -12.54 -22.59 -21.12
N LYS A 11 -12.13 -21.33 -21.14
CA LYS A 11 -12.33 -20.40 -22.27
C LYS A 11 -11.19 -20.43 -23.30
N GLY A 12 -10.31 -21.43 -23.24
CA GLY A 12 -9.18 -21.57 -24.17
C GLY A 12 -8.03 -20.59 -23.95
N ILE A 13 -8.03 -19.83 -22.84
CA ILE A 13 -6.97 -18.86 -22.51
C ILE A 13 -5.91 -19.55 -21.66
N PRO A 14 -4.63 -19.64 -22.09
CA PRO A 14 -3.56 -20.23 -21.31
C PRO A 14 -3.34 -19.45 -20.02
N ALA A 15 -3.74 -20.02 -18.90
CA ALA A 15 -3.61 -19.39 -17.59
C ALA A 15 -3.06 -20.36 -16.54
N ARG A 16 -2.19 -19.85 -15.67
CA ARG A 16 -1.67 -20.58 -14.51
C ARG A 16 -1.87 -19.77 -13.23
N SER A 17 -2.22 -20.46 -12.16
CA SER A 17 -2.25 -19.83 -10.84
C SER A 17 -0.84 -19.79 -10.26
N LEU A 18 -0.46 -18.65 -9.72
CA LEU A 18 0.79 -18.51 -8.96
C LEU A 18 0.60 -19.17 -7.58
N LYS A 19 1.53 -20.03 -7.18
CA LYS A 19 1.55 -20.62 -5.84
C LYS A 19 1.72 -19.49 -4.81
N GLY A 20 0.80 -19.37 -3.86
CA GLY A 20 0.76 -18.25 -2.90
C GLY A 20 0.23 -16.92 -3.48
N GLY A 21 -0.30 -16.93 -4.72
CA GLY A 21 -0.78 -15.73 -5.39
C GLY A 21 0.33 -14.73 -5.72
N TYR A 22 -0.04 -13.48 -5.99
CA TYR A 22 0.92 -12.41 -6.27
C TYR A 22 1.86 -12.13 -5.10
N THR A 23 1.34 -12.14 -3.88
CA THR A 23 2.13 -11.92 -2.66
C THR A 23 3.20 -12.99 -2.46
N GLY A 24 2.85 -14.27 -2.64
CA GLY A 24 3.81 -15.37 -2.54
C GLY A 24 4.90 -15.32 -3.62
N TRP A 25 4.53 -14.94 -4.85
CA TRP A 25 5.50 -14.73 -5.93
C TRP A 25 6.46 -13.58 -5.61
N LEU A 26 5.93 -12.45 -5.13
CA LEU A 26 6.74 -11.27 -4.78
C LEU A 26 7.69 -11.59 -3.64
N PHE A 27 7.22 -12.30 -2.60
CA PHE A 27 8.08 -12.76 -1.50
C PHE A 27 9.22 -13.67 -1.97
N GLN A 28 8.95 -14.58 -2.93
CA GLN A 28 10.00 -15.41 -3.52
C GLN A 28 11.01 -14.59 -4.34
N GLN A 29 10.58 -13.54 -5.03
CA GLN A 29 11.50 -12.64 -5.74
C GLN A 29 12.39 -11.88 -4.76
N MET A 30 11.84 -11.35 -3.67
CA MET A 30 12.62 -10.70 -2.61
C MET A 30 13.69 -11.63 -2.03
N GLN A 31 13.33 -12.91 -1.73
CA GLN A 31 14.28 -13.90 -1.23
C GLN A 31 15.37 -14.27 -2.24
N LYS A 32 15.08 -14.23 -3.55
CA LYS A 32 16.09 -14.47 -4.59
C LYS A 32 17.06 -13.29 -4.72
N GLU A 33 16.56 -12.08 -4.59
CA GLU A 33 17.36 -10.85 -4.62
C GLU A 33 18.31 -10.79 -3.41
N SER A 34 17.82 -11.12 -2.20
CA SER A 34 18.61 -11.12 -0.97
C SER A 34 19.71 -12.22 -0.93
N LYS A 35 19.60 -13.27 -1.75
CA LYS A 35 20.61 -14.34 -1.84
C LYS A 35 21.74 -14.04 -2.85
N LYS A 36 21.65 -12.99 -3.64
CA LYS A 36 22.75 -12.48 -4.47
C LYS A 36 23.64 -11.59 -3.61
N GLY A 37 24.42 -12.20 -2.76
CA GLY A 37 25.37 -11.52 -1.87
C GLY A 37 26.43 -10.76 -2.64
N ASP A 38 26.75 -9.63 -2.10
CA ASP A 38 27.75 -8.56 -2.22
C ASP A 38 27.07 -7.22 -2.53
N GLY A 39 26.37 -6.64 -1.50
CA GLY A 39 26.03 -5.26 -1.65
C GLY A 39 24.72 -4.80 -1.08
N GLU A 40 24.60 -4.73 0.25
CA GLU A 40 23.56 -3.90 0.86
C GLU A 40 23.60 -2.45 0.33
N GLU A 41 24.82 -1.95 -0.01
CA GLU A 41 25.00 -0.63 -0.63
C GLU A 41 24.45 -0.60 -2.06
N THR A 42 24.75 -1.59 -2.89
CA THR A 42 24.23 -1.66 -4.28
C THR A 42 22.72 -1.92 -4.34
N GLU A 43 22.16 -2.67 -3.38
CA GLU A 43 20.70 -2.87 -3.29
C GLU A 43 19.98 -1.58 -2.88
N ASN A 44 20.50 -0.86 -1.91
CA ASN A 44 19.94 0.43 -1.49
C ASN A 44 20.01 1.48 -2.61
N GLU A 45 21.09 1.55 -3.36
CA GLU A 45 21.24 2.43 -4.53
C GLU A 45 20.23 2.07 -5.64
N ALA A 46 20.06 0.78 -5.93
CA ALA A 46 19.09 0.31 -6.91
C ALA A 46 17.64 0.63 -6.49
N MET A 47 17.31 0.47 -5.21
CA MET A 47 16.02 0.83 -4.66
C MET A 47 15.77 2.34 -4.74
N GLU A 48 16.77 3.14 -4.44
CA GLU A 48 16.68 4.60 -4.53
C GLU A 48 16.51 5.06 -5.97
N GLN A 49 17.24 4.49 -6.91
CA GLN A 49 17.07 4.80 -8.33
C GLN A 49 15.67 4.45 -8.81
N ARG A 50 15.17 3.26 -8.46
CA ARG A 50 13.81 2.83 -8.80
C ARG A 50 12.72 3.74 -8.20
N ARG A 51 12.92 4.20 -6.95
CA ARG A 51 12.05 5.19 -6.32
C ARG A 51 12.02 6.50 -7.11
N LYS A 52 13.20 7.02 -7.50
CA LYS A 52 13.33 8.25 -8.33
C LYS A 52 12.60 8.10 -9.67
N ASP A 53 12.73 6.95 -10.32
CA ASP A 53 12.06 6.68 -11.60
C ASP A 53 10.54 6.63 -11.46
N ILE A 54 10.03 6.00 -10.39
CA ILE A 54 8.59 5.97 -10.08
C ILE A 54 8.07 7.40 -9.84
N GLU A 55 8.74 8.17 -9.00
CA GLU A 55 8.37 9.56 -8.73
C GLU A 55 8.39 10.43 -9.99
N LEU A 56 9.42 10.26 -10.81
CA LEU A 56 9.53 10.97 -12.09
C LEU A 56 8.39 10.59 -13.03
N SER A 57 7.99 9.33 -13.06
CA SER A 57 6.86 8.87 -13.88
C SER A 57 5.54 9.52 -13.45
N ILE A 58 5.30 9.64 -12.15
CA ILE A 58 4.12 10.34 -11.60
C ILE A 58 4.16 11.83 -11.98
N ARG A 59 5.31 12.46 -11.86
CA ARG A 59 5.51 13.91 -12.13
C ARG A 59 5.45 14.27 -13.60
N LYS A 60 5.85 13.37 -14.51
CA LYS A 60 5.93 13.66 -15.96
C LYS A 60 4.90 12.85 -16.74
N LYS A 61 5.12 11.54 -16.86
CA LYS A 61 4.34 10.67 -17.76
C LYS A 61 2.86 10.60 -17.37
N PHE A 62 2.58 10.44 -16.09
CA PHE A 62 1.24 10.26 -15.55
C PHE A 62 0.68 11.47 -14.81
N HIS A 63 1.34 12.62 -14.90
CA HIS A 63 0.95 13.83 -14.18
C HIS A 63 -0.52 14.21 -14.40
N LYS A 64 -0.95 14.29 -15.67
CA LYS A 64 -2.33 14.67 -16.01
C LYS A 64 -3.36 13.62 -15.58
N GLN A 65 -3.01 12.34 -15.71
CA GLN A 65 -3.92 11.23 -15.40
C GLN A 65 -4.06 10.96 -13.90
N LEU A 66 -2.99 11.17 -13.14
CA LEU A 66 -2.95 10.85 -11.71
C LEU A 66 -2.92 12.11 -10.85
N PHE A 67 -1.81 12.86 -10.86
CA PHE A 67 -1.62 13.96 -9.91
C PHE A 67 -2.60 15.12 -10.11
N THR A 68 -2.81 15.54 -11.36
CA THR A 68 -3.75 16.66 -11.63
C THR A 68 -5.18 16.32 -11.22
N ARG A 69 -5.63 15.08 -11.45
CA ARG A 69 -6.98 14.65 -11.04
C ARG A 69 -7.10 14.52 -9.52
N PHE A 70 -6.06 13.99 -8.87
CA PHE A 70 -5.98 13.87 -7.43
C PHE A 70 -6.01 15.26 -6.78
N ALA A 71 -5.13 16.18 -7.21
CA ALA A 71 -5.07 17.54 -6.69
C ALA A 71 -6.37 18.33 -6.92
N ARG A 72 -7.04 18.11 -8.08
CA ARG A 72 -8.36 18.68 -8.33
C ARG A 72 -9.37 18.18 -7.29
N GLY A 73 -9.47 16.86 -7.06
CA GLY A 73 -10.39 16.33 -6.05
C GLY A 73 -10.12 16.88 -4.66
N ILE A 74 -8.85 17.00 -4.26
CA ILE A 74 -8.48 17.63 -2.98
C ILE A 74 -9.00 19.07 -2.90
N ASN A 75 -8.83 19.86 -3.96
CA ASN A 75 -9.26 21.26 -3.99
C ASN A 75 -10.77 21.42 -4.11
N ASP A 76 -11.41 20.72 -5.04
CA ASP A 76 -12.86 20.85 -5.30
C ASP A 76 -13.71 20.49 -4.08
N TYR A 77 -13.22 19.55 -3.26
CA TYR A 77 -13.91 19.10 -2.04
C TYR A 77 -13.27 19.66 -0.75
N GLU A 78 -12.31 20.57 -0.85
CA GLU A 78 -11.62 21.15 0.30
C GLU A 78 -11.12 20.11 1.32
N LEU A 79 -10.56 18.99 0.83
CA LEU A 79 -10.20 17.84 1.66
C LEU A 79 -8.95 18.08 2.52
N VAL A 80 -8.14 19.08 2.20
CA VAL A 80 -6.93 19.43 2.92
C VAL A 80 -6.90 20.93 3.20
N LYS A 81 -6.72 21.27 4.47
CA LYS A 81 -6.66 22.66 4.95
C LYS A 81 -5.30 22.98 5.58
N PRO A 82 -4.94 24.27 5.70
CA PRO A 82 -3.73 24.66 6.43
C PRO A 82 -3.74 24.14 7.86
N GLY A 83 -2.64 23.49 8.27
CA GLY A 83 -2.48 22.95 9.62
C GLY A 83 -3.11 21.55 9.85
N ASP A 84 -3.74 20.98 8.83
CA ASP A 84 -4.29 19.62 8.95
C ASP A 84 -3.18 18.59 9.20
N LYS A 85 -3.52 17.56 9.97
CA LYS A 85 -2.76 16.33 10.13
C LYS A 85 -3.53 15.17 9.51
N ILE A 86 -2.98 14.60 8.45
CA ILE A 86 -3.67 13.63 7.59
C ILE A 86 -3.06 12.26 7.76
N ALA A 87 -3.89 11.29 8.16
CA ALA A 87 -3.52 9.88 8.21
C ALA A 87 -3.89 9.19 6.90
N VAL A 88 -2.88 8.80 6.12
CA VAL A 88 -3.06 8.01 4.91
C VAL A 88 -2.99 6.53 5.27
N CYS A 89 -4.12 5.84 5.19
CA CYS A 89 -4.22 4.43 5.54
C CYS A 89 -3.78 3.54 4.38
N ILE A 90 -2.78 2.68 4.63
CA ILE A 90 -2.17 1.80 3.64
C ILE A 90 -2.61 0.36 3.89
N SER A 91 -3.23 -0.24 2.90
CA SER A 91 -3.66 -1.65 2.91
C SER A 91 -2.64 -2.61 2.29
N GLY A 92 -1.53 -2.09 1.78
CA GLY A 92 -0.53 -2.86 1.03
C GLY A 92 -0.85 -3.04 -0.46
N GLY A 93 -2.06 -2.70 -0.91
CA GLY A 93 -2.45 -2.74 -2.31
C GLY A 93 -1.89 -1.56 -3.12
N LYS A 94 -1.79 -1.74 -4.45
CA LYS A 94 -1.26 -0.72 -5.38
C LYS A 94 -1.93 0.64 -5.26
N ASP A 95 -3.23 0.68 -5.01
CA ASP A 95 -4.01 1.92 -4.96
C ASP A 95 -3.69 2.73 -3.69
N SER A 96 -3.55 2.07 -2.54
CA SER A 96 -3.17 2.72 -1.28
C SER A 96 -1.72 3.23 -1.31
N MET A 97 -0.79 2.48 -1.93
CA MET A 97 0.59 2.91 -2.13
C MET A 97 0.68 4.10 -3.12
N LEU A 98 -0.09 4.07 -4.21
CA LEU A 98 -0.19 5.19 -5.14
C LEU A 98 -0.76 6.43 -4.44
N MET A 99 -1.82 6.28 -3.66
CA MET A 99 -2.40 7.39 -2.87
C MET A 99 -1.37 8.00 -1.93
N ALA A 100 -0.57 7.19 -1.24
CA ALA A 100 0.51 7.68 -0.38
C ALA A 100 1.54 8.51 -1.17
N LYS A 101 1.95 8.05 -2.35
CA LYS A 101 2.86 8.81 -3.23
C LYS A 101 2.24 10.12 -3.73
N LEU A 102 0.96 10.13 -4.06
CA LEU A 102 0.26 11.34 -4.48
C LEU A 102 0.16 12.37 -3.33
N PHE A 103 -0.06 11.92 -2.08
CA PHE A 103 -0.02 12.79 -0.91
C PHE A 103 1.39 13.33 -0.63
N GLN A 104 2.44 12.51 -0.79
CA GLN A 104 3.82 12.98 -0.70
C GLN A 104 4.12 14.05 -1.76
N GLU A 105 3.68 13.83 -2.99
CA GLU A 105 3.84 14.80 -4.07
C GLU A 105 3.02 16.08 -3.82
N LEU A 106 1.79 15.96 -3.30
CA LEU A 106 0.98 17.10 -2.88
C LEU A 106 1.68 17.92 -1.81
N LYS A 107 2.20 17.27 -0.76
CA LYS A 107 2.95 17.93 0.31
C LYS A 107 4.17 18.70 -0.22
N ARG A 108 4.86 18.15 -1.20
CA ARG A 108 6.03 18.81 -1.83
C ARG A 108 5.68 20.06 -2.61
N HIS A 109 4.49 20.12 -3.21
CA HIS A 109 4.04 21.25 -4.06
C HIS A 109 3.03 22.17 -3.39
N ASN A 110 2.63 21.85 -2.18
CA ASN A 110 1.53 22.57 -1.54
C ASN A 110 1.92 24.01 -1.12
N LYS A 111 0.93 24.89 -1.20
CA LYS A 111 1.07 26.31 -0.87
C LYS A 111 0.97 26.62 0.63
N PHE A 112 0.54 25.64 1.41
CA PHE A 112 0.34 25.76 2.86
C PHE A 112 0.82 24.51 3.59
N PRO A 113 1.24 24.61 4.87
CA PRO A 113 1.72 23.46 5.62
C PRO A 113 0.59 22.54 6.04
N PHE A 114 0.82 21.24 5.95
CA PHE A 114 0.04 20.18 6.57
C PHE A 114 0.95 18.99 6.89
N GLU A 115 0.51 18.12 7.81
CA GLU A 115 1.26 16.95 8.21
C GLU A 115 0.71 15.67 7.56
N LEU A 116 1.60 14.71 7.29
CA LEU A 116 1.23 13.39 6.77
C LEU A 116 1.75 12.31 7.71
N VAL A 117 0.87 11.37 8.03
CA VAL A 117 1.22 10.13 8.70
C VAL A 117 0.72 8.97 7.82
N PHE A 118 1.54 7.93 7.65
CA PHE A 118 1.19 6.76 6.85
C PHE A 118 0.96 5.58 7.77
N LEU A 119 -0.30 5.13 7.88
CA LEU A 119 -0.70 4.08 8.81
C LEU A 119 -0.93 2.76 8.09
N VAL A 120 -0.29 1.71 8.58
CA VAL A 120 -0.60 0.33 8.23
C VAL A 120 -1.22 -0.35 9.43
N MET A 121 -2.45 -0.76 9.31
CA MET A 121 -3.09 -1.61 10.30
C MET A 121 -2.87 -3.06 9.92
N ASP A 122 -2.21 -3.81 10.79
CA ASP A 122 -2.06 -5.25 10.67
C ASP A 122 -3.22 -5.95 11.39
N PRO A 123 -4.15 -6.57 10.67
CA PRO A 123 -5.30 -7.25 11.26
C PRO A 123 -5.01 -8.71 11.66
N GLY A 124 -3.74 -9.14 11.67
CA GLY A 124 -3.27 -10.50 11.80
C GLY A 124 -2.72 -11.06 10.48
N TYR A 125 -1.95 -10.27 9.74
CA TYR A 125 -1.29 -10.73 8.51
C TYR A 125 -0.27 -11.84 8.82
N ASN A 126 -0.10 -12.77 7.89
CA ASN A 126 1.06 -13.64 7.92
C ASN A 126 2.36 -12.86 7.60
N GLU A 127 3.49 -13.41 8.02
CA GLU A 127 4.82 -12.78 7.84
C GLU A 127 5.10 -12.38 6.39
N ALA A 128 4.72 -13.22 5.42
CA ALA A 128 4.94 -12.94 4.00
C ALA A 128 4.18 -11.70 3.53
N ASN A 129 2.92 -11.55 3.94
CA ASN A 129 2.12 -10.37 3.59
C ASN A 129 2.69 -9.10 4.23
N ARG A 130 3.07 -9.18 5.49
CA ARG A 130 3.67 -8.05 6.20
C ARG A 130 5.00 -7.64 5.57
N ALA A 131 5.90 -8.58 5.31
CA ALA A 131 7.19 -8.32 4.66
C ALA A 131 7.03 -7.63 3.30
N VAL A 132 6.03 -8.03 2.50
CA VAL A 132 5.73 -7.38 1.20
C VAL A 132 5.28 -5.93 1.39
N ILE A 133 4.44 -5.64 2.38
CA ILE A 133 3.99 -4.27 2.65
C ILE A 133 5.18 -3.39 3.07
N GLU A 134 6.00 -3.87 3.99
CA GLU A 134 7.17 -3.15 4.50
C GLU A 134 8.21 -2.93 3.40
N HIS A 135 8.50 -3.97 2.59
CA HIS A 135 9.41 -3.84 1.45
C HIS A 135 8.91 -2.81 0.43
N ASN A 136 7.64 -2.87 0.04
CA ASN A 136 7.09 -1.90 -0.89
C ASN A 136 7.09 -0.46 -0.33
N ALA A 137 6.82 -0.30 0.96
CA ALA A 137 6.90 1.00 1.62
C ALA A 137 8.34 1.54 1.61
N LYS A 138 9.33 0.69 1.93
CA LYS A 138 10.76 1.02 1.87
C LYS A 138 11.18 1.42 0.45
N LEU A 139 10.85 0.60 -0.55
CA LEU A 139 11.13 0.88 -1.97
C LEU A 139 10.56 2.23 -2.41
N LEU A 140 9.32 2.53 -2.02
CA LEU A 140 8.63 3.76 -2.40
C LEU A 140 9.02 4.96 -1.52
N GLY A 141 9.81 4.77 -0.48
CA GLY A 141 10.18 5.82 0.48
C GLY A 141 8.97 6.37 1.23
N ILE A 142 8.05 5.49 1.62
CA ILE A 142 6.87 5.84 2.43
C ILE A 142 7.18 5.47 3.89
N PRO A 143 7.30 6.45 4.80
CA PRO A 143 7.57 6.18 6.22
C PRO A 143 6.30 5.68 6.91
N ILE A 144 6.09 4.36 6.91
CA ILE A 144 4.90 3.75 7.50
C ILE A 144 5.02 3.59 9.02
N THR A 145 3.90 3.79 9.71
CA THR A 145 3.69 3.37 11.11
C THR A 145 2.77 2.17 11.10
N VAL A 146 3.28 1.02 11.53
CA VAL A 146 2.50 -0.22 11.62
C VAL A 146 1.96 -0.37 13.02
N PHE A 147 0.69 -0.74 13.15
CA PHE A 147 0.08 -1.16 14.41
C PHE A 147 -0.73 -2.44 14.22
N GLU A 148 -0.68 -3.30 15.21
CA GLU A 148 -1.26 -4.64 15.18
C GLU A 148 -2.64 -4.68 15.83
N THR A 149 -3.50 -5.56 15.33
CA THR A 149 -4.81 -5.82 15.89
C THR A 149 -5.16 -7.31 15.69
N GLU A 150 -6.02 -7.84 16.54
CA GLU A 150 -6.47 -9.24 16.47
C GLU A 150 -7.80 -9.38 15.71
N ILE A 151 -8.01 -8.57 14.65
CA ILE A 151 -9.29 -8.56 13.93
C ILE A 151 -9.55 -9.90 13.26
N PHE A 152 -8.55 -10.53 12.65
CA PHE A 152 -8.76 -11.80 11.96
C PHE A 152 -9.16 -12.90 12.93
N ASP A 153 -8.58 -12.94 14.12
CA ASP A 153 -8.96 -13.91 15.16
C ASP A 153 -10.38 -13.65 15.67
N ALA A 154 -10.73 -12.37 15.85
CA ALA A 154 -12.07 -11.99 16.30
C ALA A 154 -13.18 -12.32 15.29
N VAL A 155 -12.88 -12.30 13.98
CA VAL A 155 -13.89 -12.56 12.93
C VAL A 155 -13.85 -14.00 12.40
N TYR A 156 -12.83 -14.79 12.75
CA TYR A 156 -12.64 -16.14 12.21
C TYR A 156 -13.81 -17.08 12.45
N ASN A 157 -14.42 -16.99 13.64
CA ASN A 157 -15.54 -17.84 14.06
C ASN A 157 -16.92 -17.23 13.86
N VAL A 158 -17.01 -16.11 13.13
CA VAL A 158 -18.29 -15.42 12.92
C VAL A 158 -18.95 -15.91 11.64
N GLU A 159 -20.02 -16.68 11.79
CA GLU A 159 -20.76 -17.25 10.65
C GLU A 159 -21.52 -16.18 9.84
N LYS A 160 -22.06 -15.14 10.51
CA LYS A 160 -22.93 -14.14 9.88
C LYS A 160 -22.16 -12.88 9.52
N SER A 161 -21.93 -12.66 8.22
CA SER A 161 -21.32 -11.45 7.66
C SER A 161 -19.91 -11.10 8.21
N PRO A 162 -18.91 -12.01 8.20
CA PRO A 162 -17.59 -11.76 8.74
C PRO A 162 -16.90 -10.56 8.06
N CYS A 163 -17.10 -10.36 6.77
CA CYS A 163 -16.52 -9.24 6.02
C CYS A 163 -17.06 -7.88 6.50
N TYR A 164 -18.33 -7.79 6.83
CA TYR A 164 -18.92 -6.56 7.37
C TYR A 164 -18.35 -6.21 8.74
N LEU A 165 -18.26 -7.20 9.62
CA LEU A 165 -17.68 -7.02 10.95
C LEU A 165 -16.20 -6.62 10.87
N CYS A 166 -15.42 -7.30 10.05
CA CYS A 166 -14.02 -6.96 9.77
C CYS A 166 -13.87 -5.51 9.29
N ALA A 167 -14.68 -5.09 8.31
CA ALA A 167 -14.62 -3.72 7.78
C ALA A 167 -15.01 -2.66 8.83
N ARG A 168 -15.99 -2.97 9.71
CA ARG A 168 -16.40 -2.09 10.80
C ARG A 168 -15.30 -1.95 11.85
N MET A 169 -14.71 -3.06 12.27
CA MET A 169 -13.61 -3.07 13.24
C MET A 169 -12.39 -2.30 12.70
N ARG A 170 -12.01 -2.55 11.44
CA ARG A 170 -10.90 -1.83 10.78
C ARG A 170 -11.07 -0.33 10.84
N ARG A 171 -12.26 0.18 10.50
CA ARG A 171 -12.53 1.62 10.56
C ARG A 171 -12.41 2.15 11.99
N GLY A 172 -12.95 1.45 12.97
CA GLY A 172 -12.86 1.83 14.38
C GLY A 172 -11.41 1.96 14.85
N TYR A 173 -10.59 0.95 14.60
CA TYR A 173 -9.16 0.97 14.97
C TYR A 173 -8.37 2.07 14.25
N LEU A 174 -8.61 2.27 12.95
CA LEU A 174 -7.94 3.32 12.18
C LEU A 174 -8.29 4.72 12.69
N TYR A 175 -9.57 4.98 13.01
CA TYR A 175 -9.99 6.27 13.59
C TYR A 175 -9.43 6.48 14.99
N SER A 176 -9.43 5.45 15.82
CA SER A 176 -8.80 5.52 17.16
C SER A 176 -7.32 5.85 17.05
N LYS A 177 -6.60 5.15 16.19
CA LYS A 177 -5.16 5.38 16.00
C LYS A 177 -4.85 6.74 15.41
N ALA A 178 -5.63 7.21 14.46
CA ALA A 178 -5.47 8.54 13.88
C ALA A 178 -5.73 9.66 14.92
N LYS A 179 -6.62 9.41 15.91
CA LYS A 179 -6.89 10.37 16.99
C LYS A 179 -5.76 10.43 18.02
N GLU A 180 -5.01 9.35 18.23
CA GLU A 180 -3.87 9.29 19.13
C GLU A 180 -2.64 10.06 18.61
N LEU A 181 -2.54 10.23 17.29
CA LEU A 181 -1.40 10.84 16.59
C LEU A 181 -1.61 12.33 16.34
#